data_a3271b4bf775db57ec4a05743c0165b9
#
_entry.id   a3271b4bf775db57ec4a05743c0165b9
#
_cell.length_a   1.000
_cell.length_b   1.000
_cell.length_c   1.000
_cell.angle_alpha   90.00
_cell.angle_beta   90.00
_cell.angle_gamma   90.00
#
_symmetry.space_group_name_H-M   'P 1'
#
loop_
_entity.id
_entity.type
_entity.pdbx_description
1 polymer ?
#
loop_
_entity_poly.entity_id
_entity_poly.type
_entity_poly.pdbx_seq_one_letter_code
_entity_poly.pdbx_strand_id
1 'polypeptide(L)'
;MILRKEMSKMIKKIILVILALATIWFIGDTNLKGNLVYYAKHSPSSNVRDLKLMMYADNLDILGKKDGFKYKHKIQEDKSVQNVEKNVYFGYSMYDGEKKYIYTDSDDKDYYFNVNFKLLKIIDFGNNMQHIDISTIDESKIKEEIYENFKPILEELENNEPSINLQWIFNWMYRDRIK
;
A
#
# COMPACT_ATOMS: atom_id res chain seq x y z
N MET A 1 4.15 28.61 47.99
CA MET A 1 3.16 29.01 46.95
C MET A 1 3.83 29.33 45.61
N ILE A 2 4.99 29.99 45.56
CA ILE A 2 5.72 30.37 44.30
C ILE A 2 6.19 29.14 43.51
N LEU A 3 6.83 28.17 44.14
CA LEU A 3 7.35 26.92 43.50
C LEU A 3 6.25 26.13 42.76
N ARG A 4 5.06 26.05 43.34
CA ARG A 4 3.91 25.34 42.74
C ARG A 4 3.39 26.03 41.47
N LYS A 5 3.46 27.37 41.42
CA LYS A 5 3.04 28.18 40.28
C LYS A 5 4.04 28.07 39.11
N GLU A 6 5.33 28.05 39.41
CA GLU A 6 6.39 27.86 38.39
C GLU A 6 6.40 26.43 37.83
N MET A 7 6.22 25.41 38.68
CA MET A 7 6.07 24.03 38.25
C MET A 7 4.84 23.84 37.34
N SER A 8 3.72 24.47 37.67
CA SER A 8 2.51 24.45 36.81
C SER A 8 2.77 25.08 35.44
N LYS A 9 3.52 26.18 35.36
CA LYS A 9 3.87 26.82 34.09
C LYS A 9 4.80 25.93 33.25
N MET A 10 5.78 25.29 33.90
CA MET A 10 6.69 24.38 33.21
C MET A 10 5.95 23.16 32.64
N ILE A 11 5.04 22.56 33.41
CA ILE A 11 4.22 21.44 32.94
C ILE A 11 3.36 21.86 31.75
N LYS A 12 2.74 23.03 31.75
CA LYS A 12 1.97 23.54 30.62
C LYS A 12 2.82 23.71 29.37
N LYS A 13 4.05 24.21 29.47
CA LYS A 13 4.98 24.35 28.35
C LYS A 13 5.35 22.96 27.77
N ILE A 14 5.63 21.99 28.64
CA ILE A 14 5.98 20.62 28.22
C ILE A 14 4.78 19.99 27.47
N ILE A 15 3.56 20.13 28.00
CA ILE A 15 2.35 19.62 27.34
C ILE A 15 2.18 20.26 25.96
N LEU A 16 2.38 21.58 25.85
CA LEU A 16 2.25 22.30 24.58
C LEU A 16 3.27 21.84 23.55
N VAL A 17 4.50 21.58 23.96
CA VAL A 17 5.55 21.03 23.08
C VAL A 17 5.17 19.61 22.62
N ILE A 18 4.69 18.76 23.53
CA ILE A 18 4.26 17.39 23.18
C ILE A 18 3.09 17.44 22.16
N LEU A 19 2.12 18.30 22.38
CA LEU A 19 0.97 18.47 21.45
C LEU A 19 1.44 18.97 20.08
N ALA A 20 2.38 19.91 20.03
CA ALA A 20 2.94 20.40 18.78
C ALA A 20 3.68 19.29 18.01
N LEU A 21 4.51 18.51 18.70
CA LEU A 21 5.21 17.37 18.09
C LEU A 21 4.25 16.29 17.60
N ALA A 22 3.21 15.97 18.37
CA ALA A 22 2.18 15.02 17.97
C ALA A 22 1.41 15.50 16.72
N THR A 23 1.12 16.80 16.64
CA THR A 23 0.45 17.40 15.47
C THR A 23 1.33 17.33 14.23
N ILE A 24 2.62 17.68 14.35
CA ILE A 24 3.59 17.60 13.25
C ILE A 24 3.72 16.14 12.76
N TRP A 25 3.83 15.21 13.71
CA TRP A 25 3.91 13.78 13.38
C TRP A 25 2.65 13.29 12.65
N PHE A 26 1.46 13.65 13.14
CA PHE A 26 0.19 13.27 12.53
C PHE A 26 0.03 13.83 11.09
N ILE A 27 0.37 15.11 10.89
CA ILE A 27 0.34 15.72 9.56
C ILE A 27 1.34 15.03 8.62
N GLY A 28 2.55 14.74 9.11
CA GLY A 28 3.57 14.05 8.34
C GLY A 28 3.15 12.63 7.96
N ASP A 29 2.62 11.85 8.89
CA ASP A 29 2.15 10.47 8.66
C ASP A 29 0.99 10.45 7.66
N THR A 30 0.02 11.35 7.81
CA THR A 30 -1.13 11.45 6.89
C THR A 30 -0.68 11.86 5.49
N ASN A 31 0.21 12.86 5.38
CA ASN A 31 0.77 13.27 4.10
C ASN A 31 1.55 12.13 3.44
N LEU A 32 2.39 11.42 4.20
CA LEU A 32 3.15 10.30 3.69
C LEU A 32 2.24 9.18 3.15
N LYS A 33 1.28 8.73 3.95
CA LYS A 33 0.36 7.64 3.60
C LYS A 33 -0.55 7.99 2.41
N GLY A 34 -1.00 9.24 2.33
CA GLY A 34 -1.82 9.71 1.21
C GLY A 34 -1.09 9.82 -0.12
N ASN A 35 0.26 9.84 -0.12
CA ASN A 35 1.07 10.08 -1.30
C ASN A 35 2.10 8.97 -1.58
N LEU A 36 1.90 7.76 -1.06
CA LEU A 36 2.86 6.66 -1.20
C LEU A 36 3.13 6.28 -2.66
N VAL A 37 2.12 6.31 -3.52
CA VAL A 37 2.28 5.99 -4.96
C VAL A 37 3.10 7.09 -5.66
N TYR A 38 2.87 8.36 -5.31
CA TYR A 38 3.71 9.48 -5.78
C TYR A 38 5.17 9.29 -5.39
N TYR A 39 5.44 9.00 -4.11
CA TYR A 39 6.80 8.78 -3.63
C TYR A 39 7.46 7.54 -4.24
N ALA A 40 6.69 6.48 -4.49
CA ALA A 40 7.19 5.29 -5.19
C ALA A 40 7.65 5.61 -6.62
N LYS A 41 6.91 6.44 -7.36
CA LYS A 41 7.28 6.93 -8.69
C LYS A 41 8.62 7.67 -8.70
N HIS A 42 8.89 8.46 -7.66
CA HIS A 42 10.10 9.29 -7.53
C HIS A 42 11.22 8.63 -6.73
N SER A 43 11.08 7.33 -6.40
CA SER A 43 12.09 6.57 -5.69
C SER A 43 13.21 6.10 -6.63
N PRO A 44 14.42 5.83 -6.11
CA PRO A 44 15.51 5.26 -6.91
C PRO A 44 15.36 3.74 -7.15
N SER A 45 14.13 3.20 -7.10
CA SER A 45 13.87 1.77 -7.32
C SER A 45 14.16 1.35 -8.74
N SER A 46 14.77 0.18 -8.90
CA SER A 46 14.92 -0.47 -10.22
C SER A 46 13.58 -0.99 -10.77
N ASN A 47 12.59 -1.21 -9.92
CA ASN A 47 11.25 -1.68 -10.29
C ASN A 47 10.15 -0.78 -9.70
N VAL A 48 10.04 0.43 -10.24
CA VAL A 48 9.06 1.45 -9.82
C VAL A 48 7.61 0.94 -9.97
N ARG A 49 7.33 0.13 -11.00
CA ARG A 49 5.99 -0.42 -11.24
C ARG A 49 5.52 -1.31 -10.09
N ASP A 50 6.31 -2.30 -9.73
CA ASP A 50 5.99 -3.21 -8.63
C ASP A 50 5.89 -2.46 -7.29
N LEU A 51 6.79 -1.48 -7.08
CA LEU A 51 6.76 -0.66 -5.87
C LEU A 51 5.47 0.17 -5.77
N LYS A 52 4.98 0.77 -6.86
CA LYS A 52 3.70 1.49 -6.87
C LYS A 52 2.53 0.58 -6.51
N LEU A 53 2.47 -0.62 -7.09
CA LEU A 53 1.44 -1.61 -6.78
C LEU A 53 1.47 -2.01 -5.30
N MET A 54 2.65 -2.29 -4.73
CA MET A 54 2.79 -2.60 -3.31
C MET A 54 2.35 -1.44 -2.42
N MET A 55 2.76 -0.21 -2.73
CA MET A 55 2.40 0.99 -1.96
C MET A 55 0.89 1.26 -2.03
N TYR A 56 0.27 1.02 -3.17
CA TYR A 56 -1.17 1.12 -3.35
C TYR A 56 -1.90 0.06 -2.50
N ALA A 57 -1.52 -1.22 -2.62
CA ALA A 57 -2.14 -2.31 -1.87
C ALA A 57 -1.98 -2.13 -0.35
N ASP A 58 -0.85 -1.64 0.11
CA ASP A 58 -0.57 -1.43 1.54
C ASP A 58 -1.45 -0.36 2.19
N ASN A 59 -2.06 0.53 1.39
CA ASN A 59 -2.80 1.70 1.89
C ASN A 59 -4.17 1.87 1.22
N LEU A 60 -4.83 0.78 0.88
CA LEU A 60 -6.15 0.78 0.23
C LEU A 60 -7.23 1.54 1.01
N ASP A 61 -7.14 1.60 2.34
CA ASP A 61 -8.07 2.35 3.20
C ASP A 61 -8.09 3.84 2.86
N ILE A 62 -6.94 4.38 2.44
CA ILE A 62 -6.75 5.80 2.14
C ILE A 62 -6.85 6.02 0.64
N LEU A 63 -6.27 5.11 -0.17
CA LEU A 63 -6.05 5.30 -1.60
C LEU A 63 -7.08 4.59 -2.50
N GLY A 64 -7.92 3.73 -1.94
CA GLY A 64 -8.77 2.80 -2.73
C GLY A 64 -10.06 3.39 -3.31
N LYS A 65 -10.31 4.71 -3.21
CA LYS A 65 -11.58 5.31 -3.65
C LYS A 65 -11.41 6.02 -4.99
N LYS A 66 -11.94 5.39 -6.06
CA LYS A 66 -12.05 5.98 -7.39
C LYS A 66 -13.27 5.40 -8.11
N ASP A 67 -13.87 6.15 -9.01
CA ASP A 67 -14.93 5.65 -9.87
C ASP A 67 -14.45 4.45 -10.70
N GLY A 68 -15.27 3.40 -10.76
CA GLY A 68 -14.91 2.13 -11.40
C GLY A 68 -14.13 1.16 -10.50
N PHE A 69 -13.71 1.60 -9.30
CA PHE A 69 -13.03 0.76 -8.32
C PHE A 69 -13.82 0.65 -7.04
N LYS A 70 -13.95 -0.57 -6.49
CA LYS A 70 -14.63 -0.84 -5.23
C LYS A 70 -13.67 -1.40 -4.21
N TYR A 71 -13.47 -0.68 -3.12
CA TYR A 71 -12.76 -1.20 -1.97
C TYR A 71 -13.59 -2.28 -1.28
N LYS A 72 -12.99 -3.43 -1.01
CA LYS A 72 -13.57 -4.54 -0.26
C LYS A 72 -12.72 -4.84 0.96
N HIS A 73 -13.34 -4.78 2.12
CA HIS A 73 -12.78 -5.29 3.37
C HIS A 73 -13.40 -6.66 3.62
N LYS A 74 -12.64 -7.73 3.43
CA LYS A 74 -13.01 -9.06 3.91
C LYS A 74 -12.50 -9.23 5.33
N ILE A 75 -13.29 -9.89 6.17
CA ILE A 75 -13.11 -10.16 7.59
C ILE A 75 -11.63 -10.11 8.05
N GLN A 76 -11.37 -9.21 8.99
CA GLN A 76 -10.21 -8.99 9.86
C GLN A 76 -8.82 -8.73 9.24
N GLU A 77 -8.41 -9.33 8.13
CA GLU A 77 -7.01 -9.23 7.69
C GLU A 77 -6.82 -9.04 6.17
N ASP A 78 -7.88 -9.22 5.37
CA ASP A 78 -7.82 -9.12 3.92
C ASP A 78 -8.37 -7.78 3.43
N LYS A 79 -7.56 -7.04 2.70
CA LYS A 79 -7.97 -5.78 2.05
C LYS A 79 -7.73 -5.90 0.57
N SER A 80 -8.76 -5.62 -0.22
CA SER A 80 -8.67 -5.63 -1.67
C SER A 80 -9.46 -4.50 -2.31
N VAL A 81 -9.09 -4.16 -3.53
CA VAL A 81 -9.83 -3.29 -4.43
C VAL A 81 -10.24 -4.09 -5.66
N GLN A 82 -11.46 -3.92 -6.08
CA GLN A 82 -11.98 -4.51 -7.32
C GLN A 82 -11.97 -3.45 -8.42
N ASN A 83 -11.37 -3.74 -9.57
CA ASN A 83 -11.71 -3.10 -10.81
C ASN A 83 -13.03 -3.70 -11.30
N VAL A 84 -14.11 -2.91 -11.26
CA VAL A 84 -15.48 -3.42 -11.49
C VAL A 84 -15.70 -3.79 -12.94
N GLU A 85 -15.12 -3.03 -13.88
CA GLU A 85 -15.27 -3.25 -15.31
C GLU A 85 -14.64 -4.58 -15.75
N LYS A 86 -13.43 -4.86 -15.24
CA LYS A 86 -12.66 -6.05 -15.61
C LYS A 86 -12.92 -7.24 -14.70
N ASN A 87 -13.66 -7.06 -13.61
CA ASN A 87 -13.95 -8.07 -12.59
C ASN A 87 -12.68 -8.71 -12.01
N VAL A 88 -11.64 -7.93 -11.77
CA VAL A 88 -10.39 -8.38 -11.15
C VAL A 88 -10.18 -7.71 -9.80
N TYR A 89 -9.40 -8.37 -8.92
CA TYR A 89 -9.17 -7.88 -7.57
C TYR A 89 -7.67 -7.80 -7.28
N PHE A 90 -7.25 -6.78 -6.53
CA PHE A 90 -5.88 -6.67 -6.07
C PHE A 90 -5.83 -6.14 -4.64
N GLY A 91 -4.96 -6.72 -3.82
CA GLY A 91 -4.84 -6.31 -2.43
C GLY A 91 -3.82 -7.13 -1.67
N TYR A 92 -4.02 -7.25 -0.35
CA TYR A 92 -3.20 -8.11 0.49
C TYR A 92 -4.03 -8.89 1.50
N SER A 93 -3.45 -9.99 1.97
CA SER A 93 -3.92 -10.81 3.07
C SER A 93 -2.81 -11.02 4.08
N MET A 94 -3.19 -11.12 5.36
CA MET A 94 -2.32 -11.57 6.46
C MET A 94 -2.62 -13.05 6.72
N TYR A 95 -1.90 -13.94 6.07
CA TYR A 95 -2.07 -15.36 6.22
C TYR A 95 -0.90 -15.97 7.01
N ASP A 96 -1.19 -16.69 8.11
CA ASP A 96 -0.18 -17.25 9.04
C ASP A 96 0.82 -16.22 9.59
N GLY A 97 0.36 -14.98 9.84
CA GLY A 97 1.20 -13.89 10.31
C GLY A 97 2.11 -13.28 9.24
N GLU A 98 2.04 -13.76 8.00
CA GLU A 98 2.80 -13.25 6.88
C GLU A 98 1.92 -12.44 5.92
N LYS A 99 2.40 -11.27 5.53
CA LYS A 99 1.75 -10.46 4.51
C LYS A 99 2.01 -11.04 3.12
N LYS A 100 0.93 -11.26 2.36
CA LYS A 100 0.98 -11.69 0.96
C LYS A 100 0.11 -10.76 0.12
N TYR A 101 0.62 -10.33 -1.03
CA TYR A 101 -0.20 -9.64 -2.02
C TYR A 101 -0.96 -10.69 -2.82
N ILE A 102 -2.21 -10.37 -3.15
CA ILE A 102 -3.10 -11.29 -3.90
C ILE A 102 -3.69 -10.52 -5.07
N TYR A 103 -3.60 -11.12 -6.24
CA TYR A 103 -4.32 -10.71 -7.42
C TYR A 103 -5.27 -11.84 -7.81
N THR A 104 -6.56 -11.53 -8.01
CA THR A 104 -7.55 -12.44 -8.54
C THR A 104 -7.94 -11.97 -9.93
N ASP A 105 -7.74 -12.80 -10.94
CA ASP A 105 -8.13 -12.51 -12.31
C ASP A 105 -9.62 -12.74 -12.57
N SER A 106 -10.10 -12.46 -13.79
CA SER A 106 -11.49 -12.62 -14.20
C SER A 106 -11.95 -14.10 -14.29
N ASP A 107 -11.02 -15.04 -14.30
CA ASP A 107 -11.26 -16.48 -14.35
C ASP A 107 -11.23 -17.13 -12.96
N ASP A 108 -11.27 -16.34 -11.89
CA ASP A 108 -11.18 -16.76 -10.48
C ASP A 108 -9.88 -17.50 -10.13
N LYS A 109 -8.74 -17.09 -10.74
CA LYS A 109 -7.42 -17.54 -10.35
C LYS A 109 -6.78 -16.54 -9.41
N ASP A 110 -6.31 -17.02 -8.27
CA ASP A 110 -5.58 -16.25 -7.27
C ASP A 110 -4.07 -16.41 -7.45
N TYR A 111 -3.39 -15.29 -7.64
CA TYR A 111 -1.94 -15.18 -7.72
C TYR A 111 -1.40 -14.60 -6.42
N TYR A 112 -0.61 -15.37 -5.70
CA TYR A 112 -0.06 -14.98 -4.40
C TYR A 112 1.40 -14.54 -4.54
N PHE A 113 1.71 -13.34 -4.06
CA PHE A 113 3.05 -12.77 -4.08
C PHE A 113 3.55 -12.54 -2.64
N ASN A 114 4.86 -12.67 -2.43
CA ASN A 114 5.47 -12.32 -1.15
C ASN A 114 5.61 -10.80 -0.97
N VAL A 115 6.18 -10.38 0.17
CA VAL A 115 6.41 -8.96 0.50
C VAL A 115 7.34 -8.21 -0.47
N ASN A 116 8.11 -8.93 -1.28
CA ASN A 116 8.97 -8.39 -2.34
C ASN A 116 8.31 -8.47 -3.72
N PHE A 117 7.02 -8.72 -3.76
CA PHE A 117 6.22 -8.87 -4.98
C PHE A 117 6.73 -9.96 -5.94
N LYS A 118 7.27 -11.06 -5.38
CA LYS A 118 7.67 -12.26 -6.13
C LYS A 118 6.55 -13.30 -6.03
N LEU A 119 6.17 -13.89 -7.16
CA LEU A 119 5.12 -14.92 -7.25
C LEU A 119 5.51 -16.16 -6.44
N LEU A 120 4.59 -16.63 -5.58
CA LEU A 120 4.76 -17.79 -4.71
C LEU A 120 3.95 -18.99 -5.18
N LYS A 121 2.68 -18.76 -5.55
CA LYS A 121 1.75 -19.82 -5.96
C LYS A 121 0.59 -19.23 -6.73
N ILE A 122 -0.08 -20.08 -7.49
CA ILE A 122 -1.33 -19.79 -8.18
C ILE A 122 -2.34 -20.87 -7.80
N ILE A 123 -3.57 -20.44 -7.47
CA ILE A 123 -4.70 -21.35 -7.17
C ILE A 123 -5.83 -21.01 -8.15
N ASP A 124 -6.28 -22.00 -8.91
CA ASP A 124 -7.42 -21.86 -9.80
C ASP A 124 -8.68 -22.34 -9.06
N PHE A 125 -9.53 -21.40 -8.62
CA PHE A 125 -10.78 -21.67 -7.93
C PHE A 125 -11.90 -22.05 -8.92
N GLY A 126 -11.81 -21.63 -10.18
CA GLY A 126 -12.74 -22.01 -11.24
C GLY A 126 -12.67 -23.51 -11.56
N ASN A 127 -11.52 -24.16 -11.33
CA ASN A 127 -11.25 -25.58 -11.61
C ASN A 127 -10.96 -26.39 -10.33
N ASN A 128 -11.87 -26.39 -9.36
CA ASN A 128 -11.78 -27.22 -8.14
C ASN A 128 -10.53 -27.00 -7.29
N MET A 129 -10.08 -25.76 -7.14
CA MET A 129 -8.92 -25.38 -6.32
C MET A 129 -7.60 -26.04 -6.77
N GLN A 130 -7.34 -26.09 -8.06
CA GLN A 130 -6.09 -26.65 -8.58
C GLN A 130 -4.92 -25.72 -8.36
N HIS A 131 -3.81 -26.29 -7.90
CA HIS A 131 -2.53 -25.58 -7.85
C HIS A 131 -1.89 -25.62 -9.25
N ILE A 132 -1.56 -24.44 -9.78
CA ILE A 132 -0.85 -24.31 -11.07
C ILE A 132 0.65 -24.30 -10.82
N ASP A 133 1.41 -25.04 -11.63
CA ASP A 133 2.88 -25.02 -11.59
C ASP A 133 3.40 -23.65 -12.06
N ILE A 134 4.00 -22.91 -11.15
CA ILE A 134 4.53 -21.57 -11.42
C ILE A 134 5.80 -21.59 -12.29
N SER A 135 6.48 -22.75 -12.43
CA SER A 135 7.70 -22.85 -13.24
C SER A 135 7.46 -22.61 -14.74
N THR A 136 6.22 -22.80 -15.20
CA THR A 136 5.79 -22.59 -16.58
C THR A 136 5.22 -21.20 -16.85
N ILE A 137 5.12 -20.35 -15.80
CA ILE A 137 4.43 -19.07 -15.83
C ILE A 137 5.42 -17.92 -15.97
N ASP A 138 5.12 -17.02 -16.88
CA ASP A 138 5.84 -15.76 -17.01
C ASP A 138 5.31 -14.75 -15.98
N GLU A 139 5.99 -14.66 -14.83
CA GLU A 139 5.66 -13.72 -13.75
C GLU A 139 5.58 -12.28 -14.25
N SER A 140 6.41 -11.89 -15.22
CA SER A 140 6.44 -10.52 -15.73
C SER A 140 5.16 -10.14 -16.45
N LYS A 141 4.53 -11.09 -17.16
CA LYS A 141 3.24 -10.86 -17.83
C LYS A 141 2.11 -10.69 -16.83
N ILE A 142 2.10 -11.47 -15.74
CA ILE A 142 1.09 -11.31 -14.69
C ILE A 142 1.23 -9.94 -14.04
N LYS A 143 2.43 -9.53 -13.71
CA LYS A 143 2.71 -8.21 -13.12
C LYS A 143 2.32 -7.06 -14.06
N GLU A 144 2.55 -7.23 -15.36
CA GLU A 144 2.10 -6.27 -16.39
C GLU A 144 0.58 -6.19 -16.40
N GLU A 145 -0.11 -7.33 -16.41
CA GLU A 145 -1.57 -7.39 -16.38
C GLU A 145 -2.13 -6.70 -15.14
N ILE A 146 -1.60 -7.00 -13.94
CA ILE A 146 -2.00 -6.32 -12.70
C ILE A 146 -1.83 -4.79 -12.87
N TYR A 147 -0.67 -4.36 -13.35
CA TYR A 147 -0.40 -2.94 -13.54
C TYR A 147 -1.40 -2.28 -14.49
N GLU A 148 -1.65 -2.86 -15.65
CA GLU A 148 -2.60 -2.31 -16.65
C GLU A 148 -4.05 -2.31 -16.14
N ASN A 149 -4.43 -3.27 -15.29
CA ASN A 149 -5.75 -3.31 -14.68
C ASN A 149 -5.97 -2.21 -13.63
N PHE A 150 -4.91 -1.76 -12.95
CA PHE A 150 -4.96 -0.74 -11.90
C PHE A 150 -4.31 0.59 -12.31
N LYS A 151 -3.78 0.69 -13.51
CA LYS A 151 -3.12 1.88 -14.06
C LYS A 151 -3.93 3.17 -13.90
N PRO A 152 -5.25 3.22 -14.19
CA PRO A 152 -6.01 4.46 -14.10
C PRO A 152 -5.99 5.07 -12.69
N ILE A 153 -6.04 4.23 -11.63
CA ILE A 153 -5.97 4.72 -10.25
C ILE A 153 -4.53 5.05 -9.85
N LEU A 154 -3.55 4.25 -10.31
CA LEU A 154 -2.15 4.50 -10.02
C LEU A 154 -1.66 5.82 -10.65
N GLU A 155 -2.05 6.11 -11.89
CA GLU A 155 -1.70 7.36 -12.58
C GLU A 155 -2.32 8.59 -11.91
N GLU A 156 -3.54 8.48 -11.40
CA GLU A 156 -4.14 9.56 -10.62
C GLU A 156 -3.35 9.83 -9.34
N LEU A 157 -3.03 8.76 -8.58
CA LEU A 157 -2.32 8.87 -7.32
C LEU A 157 -0.86 9.34 -7.49
N GLU A 158 -0.18 8.92 -8.56
CA GLU A 158 1.20 9.32 -8.81
C GLU A 158 1.37 10.75 -9.32
N ASN A 159 0.29 11.37 -9.81
CA ASN A 159 0.27 12.75 -10.27
C ASN A 159 -0.24 13.72 -9.19
N ASN A 160 -0.68 13.21 -8.05
CA ASN A 160 -1.12 14.02 -6.93
C ASN A 160 0.09 14.48 -6.10
N GLU A 161 0.61 15.66 -6.42
CA GLU A 161 1.78 16.21 -5.73
C GLU A 161 1.50 16.48 -4.25
N PRO A 162 2.34 15.96 -3.33
CA PRO A 162 2.16 16.15 -1.90
C PRO A 162 2.40 17.59 -1.48
N SER A 163 1.60 18.12 -0.55
CA SER A 163 1.77 19.46 0.02
C SER A 163 3.07 19.62 0.81
N ILE A 164 3.63 18.53 1.31
CA ILE A 164 4.92 18.46 1.99
C ILE A 164 5.74 17.35 1.36
N ASN A 165 6.91 17.67 0.81
CA ASN A 165 7.78 16.66 0.22
C ASN A 165 8.50 15.85 1.31
N LEU A 166 8.08 14.60 1.47
CA LEU A 166 8.63 13.63 2.43
C LEU A 166 9.38 12.48 1.71
N GLN A 167 9.88 12.71 0.48
CA GLN A 167 10.56 11.68 -0.32
C GLN A 167 11.72 11.01 0.42
N TRP A 168 12.50 11.78 1.19
CA TRP A 168 13.62 11.25 1.96
C TRP A 168 13.18 10.30 3.09
N ILE A 169 12.02 10.59 3.73
CA ILE A 169 11.42 9.70 4.75
C ILE A 169 10.94 8.43 4.08
N PHE A 170 10.23 8.56 2.94
CA PHE A 170 9.78 7.41 2.15
C PHE A 170 10.95 6.51 1.77
N ASN A 171 12.01 7.06 1.19
CA ASN A 171 13.19 6.31 0.77
C ASN A 171 13.89 5.61 1.95
N TRP A 172 13.90 6.23 3.13
CA TRP A 172 14.44 5.63 4.35
C TRP A 172 13.56 4.51 4.88
N MET A 173 12.24 4.70 4.94
CA MET A 173 11.29 3.71 5.47
C MET A 173 11.18 2.46 4.57
N TYR A 174 11.20 2.66 3.27
CA TYR A 174 11.01 1.59 2.28
C TYR A 174 12.30 1.15 1.58
N ARG A 175 13.46 1.49 2.14
CA ARG A 175 14.79 1.19 1.56
C ARG A 175 15.01 -0.27 1.17
N ASP A 176 14.39 -1.22 1.89
CA ASP A 176 14.53 -2.65 1.63
C ASP A 176 13.63 -3.13 0.47
N ARG A 177 12.66 -2.33 0.06
CA ARG A 177 11.78 -2.57 -1.10
C ARG A 177 12.22 -1.80 -2.35
N ILE A 178 13.12 -0.82 -2.19
CA ILE A 178 13.61 0.05 -3.28
C ILE A 178 14.77 -0.60 -4.05
N LYS A 179 15.36 -1.66 -3.54
CA LYS A 179 16.54 -2.34 -4.12
C LYS A 179 16.22 -3.07 -5.41
#